data_028106f97e3b49738553b6e6e91ab910
#
_entry.id   028106f97e3b49738553b6e6e91ab910
#
_cell.length_a   1.000
_cell.length_b   1.000
_cell.length_c   1.000
_cell.angle_alpha   90.00
_cell.angle_beta   90.00
_cell.angle_gamma   90.00
#
_symmetry.space_group_name_H-M   'P 1'
#
loop_
_entity.id
_entity.type
_entity.pdbx_description
1 polymer ?
#
loop_
_entity_poly.entity_id
_entity_poly.type
_entity_poly.pdbx_seq_one_letter_code
_entity_poly.pdbx_strand_id
1 'polypeptide(L)'
;VGGINLNESGLDFVRQVFVTFGGNTTVLTLFLLSVLYLALKGKKEERYVFVTTAVFLAFTVYNPFAVKYILGKLGMVNVYYRFFWILPMVLTIGYACTKVVGGQKKGWRRYLTAAALAAVICFGGNSVLAGGLPKLPDNQYKMPDDLL
;
A
#
# COMPACT_ATOMS: atom_id res chain seq x y z
N VAL A 1 17.81 -11.14 0.02
CA VAL A 1 17.32 -10.32 1.11
C VAL A 1 15.81 -10.53 1.21
N GLY A 2 15.31 -11.07 2.36
CA GLY A 2 13.87 -11.22 2.59
C GLY A 2 13.10 -12.12 1.62
N GLY A 3 13.72 -13.18 1.06
CA GLY A 3 13.05 -14.11 0.15
C GLY A 3 12.95 -13.66 -1.30
N ILE A 4 13.51 -12.50 -1.65
CA ILE A 4 13.51 -12.00 -3.03
C ILE A 4 14.70 -12.57 -3.80
N ASN A 5 14.43 -13.15 -4.97
CA ASN A 5 15.47 -13.59 -5.89
C ASN A 5 15.96 -12.38 -6.73
N LEU A 6 17.14 -11.90 -6.41
CA LEU A 6 17.77 -10.76 -7.10
C LEU A 6 18.20 -11.06 -8.54
N ASN A 7 18.23 -12.35 -8.93
CA ASN A 7 18.58 -12.76 -10.27
C ASN A 7 17.38 -12.67 -11.23
N GLU A 8 16.19 -12.54 -10.73
CA GLU A 8 15.01 -12.30 -11.55
C GLU A 8 14.99 -10.87 -12.06
N SER A 9 14.45 -10.67 -13.25
CA SER A 9 14.36 -9.36 -13.88
C SER A 9 12.99 -9.14 -14.52
N GLY A 10 12.61 -7.89 -14.67
CA GLY A 10 11.36 -7.52 -15.36
C GLY A 10 10.12 -7.66 -14.50
N LEU A 11 9.04 -8.17 -15.09
CA LEU A 11 7.73 -8.30 -14.45
C LEU A 11 7.73 -9.26 -13.25
N ASP A 12 8.47 -10.36 -13.37
CA ASP A 12 8.52 -11.37 -12.30
C ASP A 12 9.20 -10.81 -11.04
N PHE A 13 10.25 -10.03 -11.20
CA PHE A 13 10.90 -9.32 -10.10
C PHE A 13 9.93 -8.35 -9.42
N VAL A 14 9.24 -7.49 -10.19
CA VAL A 14 8.26 -6.54 -9.64
C VAL A 14 7.12 -7.26 -8.93
N ARG A 15 6.62 -8.35 -9.53
CA ARG A 15 5.57 -9.18 -8.94
C ARG A 15 6.02 -9.81 -7.61
N GLN A 16 7.23 -10.35 -7.56
CA GLN A 16 7.78 -10.97 -6.36
C GLN A 16 7.94 -9.94 -5.22
N VAL A 17 8.50 -8.76 -5.53
CA VAL A 17 8.61 -7.67 -4.55
C VAL A 17 7.23 -7.23 -4.09
N PHE A 18 6.27 -7.13 -5.01
CA PHE A 18 4.90 -6.74 -4.68
C PHE A 18 4.22 -7.75 -3.75
N VAL A 19 4.34 -9.05 -4.02
CA VAL A 19 3.78 -10.11 -3.17
C VAL A 19 4.44 -10.11 -1.78
N THR A 20 5.74 -9.85 -1.72
CA THR A 20 6.50 -9.89 -0.46
C THR A 20 6.30 -8.64 0.40
N PHE A 21 6.24 -7.45 -0.21
CA PHE A 21 6.24 -6.17 0.52
C PHE A 21 5.01 -5.30 0.26
N GLY A 22 4.23 -5.58 -0.78
CA GLY A 22 3.05 -4.79 -1.16
C GLY A 22 1.83 -5.00 -0.26
N GLY A 23 1.92 -5.93 0.70
CA GLY A 23 0.83 -6.23 1.61
C GLY A 23 -0.23 -7.17 1.03
N ASN A 24 -1.38 -7.19 1.66
CA ASN A 24 -2.49 -8.06 1.28
C ASN A 24 -3.09 -7.60 -0.06
N THR A 25 -3.41 -8.57 -0.93
CA THR A 25 -4.11 -8.36 -2.21
C THR A 25 -5.39 -7.54 -2.04
N THR A 26 -6.08 -7.69 -0.92
CA THR A 26 -7.31 -6.93 -0.60
C THR A 26 -7.03 -5.44 -0.48
N VAL A 27 -5.94 -5.05 0.18
CA VAL A 27 -5.56 -3.63 0.33
C VAL A 27 -5.22 -3.01 -1.02
N LEU A 28 -4.52 -3.76 -1.89
CA LEU A 28 -4.26 -3.31 -3.25
C LEU A 28 -5.54 -3.12 -4.04
N THR A 29 -6.45 -4.09 -3.98
CA THR A 29 -7.73 -4.01 -4.67
C THR A 29 -8.54 -2.80 -4.20
N LEU A 30 -8.61 -2.57 -2.88
CA LEU A 30 -9.25 -1.39 -2.31
C LEU A 30 -8.58 -0.09 -2.76
N PHE A 31 -7.26 -0.06 -2.85
CA PHE A 31 -6.52 1.08 -3.36
C PHE A 31 -6.88 1.36 -4.82
N LEU A 32 -6.85 0.36 -5.69
CA LEU A 32 -7.19 0.51 -7.11
C LEU A 32 -8.64 0.97 -7.31
N LEU A 33 -9.58 0.40 -6.54
CA LEU A 33 -10.98 0.83 -6.56
C LEU A 33 -11.13 2.27 -6.07
N SER A 34 -10.36 2.67 -5.06
CA SER A 34 -10.34 4.05 -4.55
C SER A 34 -9.81 5.03 -5.58
N VAL A 35 -8.71 4.70 -6.25
CA VAL A 35 -8.15 5.51 -7.34
C VAL A 35 -9.16 5.64 -8.48
N LEU A 36 -9.79 4.54 -8.90
CA LEU A 36 -10.82 4.54 -9.94
C LEU A 36 -12.02 5.40 -9.54
N TYR A 37 -12.50 5.27 -8.30
CA TYR A 37 -13.59 6.08 -7.78
C TYR A 37 -13.24 7.58 -7.80
N LEU A 38 -12.03 7.95 -7.36
CA LEU A 38 -11.56 9.33 -7.37
C LEU A 38 -11.33 9.86 -8.80
N ALA A 39 -10.91 9.00 -9.73
CA ALA A 39 -10.80 9.35 -11.14
C ALA A 39 -12.16 9.69 -11.76
N LEU A 40 -13.22 8.95 -11.41
CA LEU A 40 -14.57 9.12 -11.97
C LEU A 40 -15.38 10.22 -11.25
N LYS A 41 -15.30 10.28 -9.92
CA LYS A 41 -16.14 11.13 -9.06
C LYS A 41 -15.36 12.21 -8.32
N GLY A 42 -14.04 12.26 -8.45
CA GLY A 42 -13.17 13.22 -7.79
C GLY A 42 -13.29 14.62 -8.41
N LYS A 43 -13.08 15.64 -7.59
CA LYS A 43 -12.85 17.01 -8.05
C LYS A 43 -11.48 17.10 -8.73
N LYS A 44 -11.22 18.18 -9.44
CA LYS A 44 -9.98 18.37 -10.20
C LYS A 44 -8.74 18.25 -9.33
N GLU A 45 -8.75 18.88 -8.15
CA GLU A 45 -7.66 18.86 -7.18
C GLU A 45 -7.41 17.44 -6.63
N GLU A 46 -8.49 16.70 -6.34
CA GLU A 46 -8.40 15.33 -5.86
C GLU A 46 -7.79 14.38 -6.89
N ARG A 47 -8.17 14.56 -8.16
CA ARG A 47 -7.58 13.78 -9.26
C ARG A 47 -6.09 14.08 -9.40
N TYR A 48 -5.68 15.34 -9.30
CA TYR A 48 -4.26 15.70 -9.34
C TYR A 48 -3.47 15.04 -8.22
N VAL A 49 -3.97 15.09 -6.99
CA VAL A 49 -3.24 14.55 -5.84
C VAL A 49 -3.19 13.03 -5.87
N PHE A 50 -4.33 12.36 -6.03
CA PHE A 50 -4.39 10.90 -5.84
C PHE A 50 -4.19 10.12 -7.14
N VAL A 51 -4.86 10.52 -8.22
CA VAL A 51 -4.82 9.78 -9.48
C VAL A 51 -3.53 10.03 -10.22
N THR A 52 -3.10 11.29 -10.34
CA THR A 52 -1.84 11.62 -11.03
C THR A 52 -0.65 11.01 -10.31
N THR A 53 -0.64 11.06 -8.97
CA THR A 53 0.42 10.42 -8.17
C THR A 53 0.43 8.90 -8.37
N ALA A 54 -0.73 8.23 -8.34
CA ALA A 54 -0.80 6.80 -8.56
C ALA A 54 -0.34 6.41 -9.97
N VAL A 55 -0.76 7.16 -10.99
CA VAL A 55 -0.35 6.95 -12.38
C VAL A 55 1.16 7.20 -12.54
N PHE A 56 1.68 8.30 -11.98
CA PHE A 56 3.10 8.61 -12.03
C PHE A 56 3.95 7.50 -11.40
N LEU A 57 3.56 7.01 -10.23
CA LEU A 57 4.26 5.90 -9.56
C LEU A 57 4.15 4.60 -10.37
N ALA A 58 3.00 4.32 -11.00
CA ALA A 58 2.84 3.15 -11.84
C ALA A 58 3.78 3.16 -13.04
N PHE A 59 3.96 4.32 -13.69
CA PHE A 59 4.85 4.44 -14.84
C PHE A 59 6.34 4.56 -14.48
N THR A 60 6.68 5.03 -13.30
CA THR A 60 8.08 5.21 -12.87
C THR A 60 8.56 4.05 -12.01
N VAL A 61 8.08 3.97 -10.79
CA VAL A 61 8.58 3.05 -9.75
C VAL A 61 8.13 1.61 -9.99
N TYR A 62 6.88 1.42 -10.43
CA TYR A 62 6.32 0.07 -10.63
C TYR A 62 6.46 -0.42 -12.08
N ASN A 63 7.12 0.36 -12.94
CA ASN A 63 7.42 -0.06 -14.29
C ASN A 63 8.64 -1.01 -14.27
N PRO A 64 8.50 -2.28 -14.73
CA PRO A 64 9.61 -3.23 -14.72
C PRO A 64 10.81 -2.79 -15.56
N PHE A 65 10.59 -1.98 -16.59
CA PHE A 65 11.67 -1.39 -17.38
C PHE A 65 12.45 -0.34 -16.57
N ALA A 66 11.76 0.52 -15.82
CA ALA A 66 12.42 1.49 -14.94
C ALA A 66 13.23 0.79 -13.86
N VAL A 67 12.69 -0.27 -13.25
CA VAL A 67 13.42 -1.08 -12.27
C VAL A 67 14.67 -1.69 -12.87
N LYS A 68 14.57 -2.31 -14.04
CA LYS A 68 15.70 -2.98 -14.70
C LYS A 68 16.78 -1.99 -15.15
N TYR A 69 16.39 -0.93 -15.86
CA TYR A 69 17.36 -0.05 -16.53
C TYR A 69 17.85 1.09 -15.65
N ILE A 70 17.04 1.58 -14.72
CA ILE A 70 17.41 2.70 -13.84
C ILE A 70 17.97 2.16 -12.53
N LEU A 71 17.17 1.42 -11.77
CA LEU A 71 17.57 0.94 -10.44
C LEU A 71 18.67 -0.13 -10.52
N GLY A 72 18.66 -0.98 -11.56
CA GLY A 72 19.72 -1.95 -11.81
C GLY A 72 21.07 -1.28 -12.05
N LYS A 73 21.12 -0.21 -12.87
CA LYS A 73 22.35 0.56 -13.12
C LYS A 73 22.84 1.35 -11.91
N LEU A 74 21.91 1.80 -11.04
CA LEU A 74 22.22 2.52 -9.83
C LEU A 74 22.62 1.60 -8.66
N GLY A 75 22.54 0.28 -8.83
CA GLY A 75 22.78 -0.69 -7.76
C GLY A 75 21.76 -0.66 -6.62
N MET A 76 20.59 -0.04 -6.86
CA MET A 76 19.55 0.20 -5.84
C MET A 76 18.48 -0.90 -5.78
N VAL A 77 18.68 -2.02 -6.46
CA VAL A 77 17.71 -3.15 -6.49
C VAL A 77 17.41 -3.67 -5.09
N ASN A 78 18.43 -3.71 -4.22
CA ASN A 78 18.31 -4.20 -2.85
C ASN A 78 17.39 -3.35 -1.96
N VAL A 79 17.17 -2.09 -2.31
CA VAL A 79 16.32 -1.16 -1.55
C VAL A 79 15.01 -0.87 -2.25
N TYR A 80 14.72 -1.54 -3.36
CA TYR A 80 13.53 -1.30 -4.17
C TYR A 80 12.22 -1.44 -3.37
N TYR A 81 12.15 -2.37 -2.41
CA TYR A 81 10.98 -2.52 -1.54
C TYR A 81 10.58 -1.26 -0.78
N ARG A 82 11.53 -0.34 -0.52
CA ARG A 82 11.24 0.94 0.16
C ARG A 82 10.36 1.88 -0.67
N PHE A 83 10.36 1.75 -1.98
CA PHE A 83 9.50 2.54 -2.86
C PHE A 83 8.01 2.21 -2.70
N PHE A 84 7.69 1.02 -2.17
CA PHE A 84 6.30 0.67 -1.84
C PHE A 84 5.73 1.53 -0.70
N TRP A 85 6.58 2.08 0.16
CA TRP A 85 6.15 2.98 1.22
C TRP A 85 5.73 4.37 0.71
N ILE A 86 6.17 4.75 -0.47
CA ILE A 86 5.80 6.01 -1.12
C ILE A 86 4.37 5.95 -1.64
N LEU A 87 3.83 4.76 -1.88
CA LEU A 87 2.48 4.60 -2.38
C LEU A 87 1.46 5.00 -1.29
N PRO A 88 0.66 6.05 -1.49
CA PRO A 88 -0.24 6.56 -0.46
C PRO A 88 -1.53 5.73 -0.36
N MET A 89 -1.40 4.38 -0.22
CA MET A 89 -2.53 3.46 -0.24
C MET A 89 -3.54 3.79 0.86
N VAL A 90 -3.09 3.89 2.10
CA VAL A 90 -3.96 4.13 3.26
C VAL A 90 -4.66 5.48 3.16
N LEU A 91 -3.91 6.52 2.76
CA LEU A 91 -4.46 7.86 2.57
C LEU A 91 -5.54 7.89 1.48
N THR A 92 -5.26 7.24 0.34
CA THR A 92 -6.19 7.21 -0.80
C THR A 92 -7.47 6.44 -0.45
N ILE A 93 -7.33 5.28 0.20
CA ILE A 93 -8.47 4.47 0.65
C ILE A 93 -9.29 5.26 1.69
N GLY A 94 -8.64 5.82 2.72
CA GLY A 94 -9.30 6.61 3.74
C GLY A 94 -10.05 7.81 3.17
N TYR A 95 -9.40 8.55 2.26
CA TYR A 95 -10.04 9.68 1.59
C TYR A 95 -11.24 9.27 0.73
N ALA A 96 -11.12 8.21 -0.06
CA ALA A 96 -12.22 7.69 -0.87
C ALA A 96 -13.40 7.24 0.03
N CYS A 97 -13.13 6.53 1.12
CA CYS A 97 -14.15 6.11 2.08
C CYS A 97 -14.87 7.31 2.71
N THR A 98 -14.16 8.32 3.17
CA THR A 98 -14.78 9.53 3.74
C THR A 98 -15.64 10.28 2.73
N LYS A 99 -15.22 10.30 1.46
CA LYS A 99 -15.99 10.92 0.38
C LYS A 99 -17.25 10.12 0.05
N VAL A 100 -17.18 8.79 -0.01
CA VAL A 100 -18.36 7.93 -0.21
C VAL A 100 -19.36 8.11 0.91
N VAL A 101 -18.93 8.11 2.17
CA VAL A 101 -19.77 8.33 3.35
C VAL A 101 -20.34 9.73 3.37
N GLY A 102 -19.53 10.74 3.03
CA GLY A 102 -19.96 12.15 2.99
C GLY A 102 -20.98 12.45 1.88
N GLY A 103 -20.94 11.69 0.78
CA GLY A 103 -21.91 11.80 -0.31
C GLY A 103 -23.30 11.22 0.01
N GLN A 104 -23.44 10.46 1.10
CA GLN A 104 -24.71 9.90 1.52
C GLN A 104 -25.60 10.96 2.20
N LYS A 105 -26.91 10.91 1.91
CA LYS A 105 -27.90 11.73 2.63
C LYS A 105 -27.79 11.45 4.13
N LYS A 106 -27.96 12.50 4.95
CA LYS A 106 -28.00 12.39 6.42
C LYS A 106 -29.05 11.35 6.82
N GLY A 107 -28.67 10.42 7.69
CA GLY A 107 -29.55 9.38 8.19
C GLY A 107 -28.83 8.06 8.43
N TRP A 108 -29.58 7.03 8.77
CA TRP A 108 -29.05 5.71 9.12
C TRP A 108 -28.18 5.07 7.98
N ARG A 109 -28.51 5.40 6.71
CA ARG A 109 -27.74 4.92 5.55
C ARG A 109 -26.27 5.35 5.59
N ARG A 110 -25.99 6.56 6.09
CA ARG A 110 -24.61 7.05 6.24
C ARG A 110 -23.83 6.18 7.24
N TYR A 111 -24.44 5.86 8.36
CA TYR A 111 -23.81 5.00 9.38
C TYR A 111 -23.62 3.57 8.88
N LEU A 112 -24.62 3.05 8.17
CA LEU A 112 -24.52 1.72 7.57
C LEU A 112 -23.38 1.64 6.54
N THR A 113 -23.26 2.65 5.67
CA THR A 113 -22.18 2.70 4.67
C THR A 113 -20.81 2.80 5.36
N ALA A 114 -20.69 3.62 6.41
CA ALA A 114 -19.45 3.72 7.17
C ALA A 114 -19.09 2.40 7.86
N ALA A 115 -20.06 1.73 8.47
CA ALA A 115 -19.86 0.44 9.12
C ALA A 115 -19.50 -0.66 8.10
N ALA A 116 -20.13 -0.69 6.94
CA ALA A 116 -19.82 -1.63 5.87
C ALA A 116 -18.38 -1.44 5.34
N LEU A 117 -17.96 -0.19 5.09
CA LEU A 117 -16.60 0.12 4.65
C LEU A 117 -15.56 -0.23 5.73
N ALA A 118 -15.85 0.08 7.00
CA ALA A 118 -14.99 -0.30 8.11
C ALA A 118 -14.86 -1.84 8.21
N ALA A 119 -15.96 -2.57 8.07
CA ALA A 119 -15.94 -4.03 8.07
C ALA A 119 -15.09 -4.58 6.92
N VAL A 120 -15.24 -4.07 5.69
CA VAL A 120 -14.42 -4.49 4.54
C VAL A 120 -12.93 -4.26 4.80
N ILE A 121 -12.56 -3.13 5.39
CA ILE A 121 -11.15 -2.83 5.73
C ILE A 121 -10.65 -3.77 6.84
N CYS A 122 -11.45 -3.97 7.90
CA CYS A 122 -11.05 -4.82 9.02
C CYS A 122 -10.93 -6.29 8.63
N PHE A 123 -11.88 -6.83 7.85
CA PHE A 123 -11.85 -8.24 7.44
C PHE A 123 -10.90 -8.49 6.27
N GLY A 124 -10.66 -7.47 5.43
CA GLY A 124 -9.76 -7.58 4.30
C GLY A 124 -8.29 -7.36 4.66
N GLY A 125 -7.98 -6.77 5.82
CA GLY A 125 -6.64 -6.56 6.32
C GLY A 125 -6.13 -7.74 7.17
N ASN A 126 -4.82 -7.88 7.27
CA ASN A 126 -4.22 -8.77 8.25
C ASN A 126 -4.29 -8.10 9.62
N SER A 127 -4.90 -8.75 10.60
CA SER A 127 -4.92 -8.23 11.96
C SER A 127 -3.51 -8.23 12.55
N VAL A 128 -3.04 -7.05 12.95
CA VAL A 128 -1.76 -6.93 13.67
C VAL A 128 -1.81 -7.70 15.00
N LEU A 129 -3.01 -7.84 15.57
CA LEU A 129 -3.22 -8.56 16.83
C LEU A 129 -3.31 -10.08 16.65
N ALA A 130 -3.46 -10.59 15.41
CA ALA A 130 -3.48 -12.03 15.16
C ALA A 130 -2.15 -12.71 15.49
N GLY A 131 -1.04 -11.95 15.50
CA GLY A 131 0.28 -12.40 15.92
C GLY A 131 0.51 -12.39 17.44
N GLY A 132 -0.50 -12.05 18.22
CA GLY A 132 -0.40 -11.86 19.68
C GLY A 132 -0.20 -10.40 20.05
N LEU A 133 -0.37 -10.10 21.34
CA LEU A 133 -0.04 -8.78 21.88
C LEU A 133 1.45 -8.50 21.69
N PRO A 134 1.83 -7.27 21.36
CA PRO A 134 3.24 -6.90 21.26
C PRO A 134 3.92 -7.22 22.59
N LYS A 135 4.87 -8.15 22.56
CA LYS A 135 5.71 -8.43 23.71
C LYS A 135 6.70 -7.28 23.87
N LEU A 136 6.91 -6.86 25.11
CA LEU A 136 8.04 -5.99 25.38
C LEU A 136 9.33 -6.72 24.94
N PRO A 137 10.24 -6.03 24.25
CA PRO A 137 11.51 -6.64 23.86
C PRO A 137 12.25 -7.07 25.12
N ASP A 138 12.76 -8.30 25.11
CA ASP A 138 13.58 -8.85 26.22
C ASP A 138 14.85 -8.00 26.40
N ASN A 139 15.23 -7.28 25.38
CA ASN A 139 16.37 -6.38 25.35
C ASN A 139 15.90 -4.93 25.08
N GLN A 140 16.00 -4.06 26.08
CA GLN A 140 15.59 -2.65 25.99
C GLN A 140 16.38 -1.86 24.95
N TYR A 141 17.59 -2.27 24.63
CA TYR A 141 18.48 -1.55 23.74
C TYR A 141 18.45 -2.07 22.30
N LYS A 142 17.70 -3.15 22.01
CA LYS A 142 17.70 -3.83 20.71
C LYS A 142 19.10 -4.18 20.20
N MET A 143 20.01 -4.42 21.11
CA MET A 143 21.35 -4.89 20.75
C MET A 143 21.32 -6.41 20.53
N PRO A 144 22.17 -6.94 19.63
CA PRO A 144 22.39 -8.37 19.53
C PRO A 144 22.86 -8.95 20.87
N ASP A 145 22.42 -10.16 21.21
CA ASP A 145 22.69 -10.80 22.48
C ASP A 145 24.18 -11.07 22.72
N ASP A 146 24.97 -11.09 21.64
CA ASP A 146 26.42 -11.23 21.65
C ASP A 146 27.17 -9.93 22.04
N LEU A 147 26.46 -8.81 22.21
CA LEU A 147 27.00 -7.53 22.66
C LEU A 147 26.60 -7.14 24.10
N LEU A 148 25.83 -8.01 24.77
CA LEU A 148 25.41 -7.87 26.17
C LEU A 148 26.19 -8.82 27.08
#